data_c4c823ba64ebc1a1138766cf72d78359
#
_entry.id   c4c823ba64ebc1a1138766cf72d78359
#
_cell.length_a   1.000
_cell.length_b   1.000
_cell.length_c   1.000
_cell.angle_alpha   90.00
_cell.angle_beta   90.00
_cell.angle_gamma   90.00
#
_symmetry.space_group_name_H-M   'P 1'
#
loop_
_entity.id
_entity.type
_entity.pdbx_description
1 polymer ?
#
loop_
_entity_poly.entity_id
_entity_poly.type
_entity_poly.pdbx_seq_one_letter_code
_entity_poly.pdbx_strand_id
1 'polypeptide(L)'
;MLATDVWAPWAQLVPSMLCPHKLSQRFSPEMAGAHVVSPSLAAGILGRFRRESSYARWVREGMKFGSFAARQFARNGLGSGDAVLGYTAANLEQLRCARKNNARGLHVQVDPGVSWYRVRENEQNMHPYAEPSSTMPSGEFLDRIAEEWDSADVIIVHSKHSMECLIDQGVPASKCRIIPPAFKPKSCSSVRTFNPGKSFKVLFVGNHCLAKGFHVFAEAAKLAGAGFEFRSAGSVELLKDYRAEVARHVTILGRLPHADVLAEMRQADVLVFPTLSDGFGLVQLEAMAMGLPVVSTSCCGEVVRNGIDGYVIPERDPVAIVQAIELLKDPERHRAFSAAALLRSDDFSPERQAIALMDI
;
A
#
# COMPACT_ATOMS: atom_id res chain seq x y z
N MET A 1 12.33 -20.64 7.66
CA MET A 1 13.06 -19.58 8.43
C MET A 1 12.61 -18.21 7.97
N LEU A 2 12.37 -17.28 8.87
CA LEU A 2 12.04 -15.89 8.57
C LEU A 2 13.24 -14.99 8.90
N ALA A 3 13.71 -14.19 7.93
CA ALA A 3 14.66 -13.12 8.16
C ALA A 3 13.92 -11.79 8.21
N THR A 4 14.19 -10.98 9.23
CA THR A 4 13.60 -9.65 9.40
C THR A 4 14.66 -8.63 9.80
N ASP A 5 14.42 -7.37 9.52
CA ASP A 5 15.32 -6.27 9.89
C ASP A 5 15.44 -6.09 11.41
N VAL A 6 14.33 -6.26 12.12
CA VAL A 6 14.27 -6.22 13.59
C VAL A 6 13.25 -7.23 14.09
N TRP A 7 13.67 -8.09 15.01
CA TRP A 7 12.79 -8.96 15.76
C TRP A 7 13.00 -8.72 17.26
N ALA A 8 11.99 -8.29 17.95
CA ALA A 8 12.11 -7.84 19.33
C ALA A 8 11.05 -8.51 20.23
N PRO A 9 11.10 -9.85 20.46
CA PRO A 9 10.16 -10.54 21.33
C PRO A 9 10.21 -10.04 22.78
N TRP A 10 11.38 -9.57 23.22
CA TRP A 10 11.58 -8.99 24.55
C TRP A 10 10.86 -7.65 24.73
N ALA A 11 10.51 -6.94 23.64
CA ALA A 11 9.84 -5.65 23.74
C ALA A 11 8.44 -5.73 24.34
N GLN A 12 7.81 -6.90 24.33
CA GLN A 12 6.53 -7.14 25.02
C GLN A 12 6.68 -7.40 26.51
N LEU A 13 7.89 -7.75 26.97
CA LEU A 13 8.21 -7.98 28.39
C LEU A 13 8.62 -6.68 29.12
N VAL A 14 8.81 -5.60 28.38
CA VAL A 14 9.21 -4.29 28.91
C VAL A 14 7.96 -3.40 29.04
N PRO A 15 7.76 -2.71 30.18
CA PRO A 15 6.66 -1.75 30.32
C PRO A 15 6.60 -0.77 29.14
N SER A 16 5.41 -0.47 28.64
CA SER A 16 5.19 0.37 27.45
C SER A 16 5.84 1.76 27.55
N MET A 17 6.00 2.28 28.77
CA MET A 17 6.72 3.54 29.03
C MET A 17 8.22 3.48 28.71
N LEU A 18 8.83 2.29 28.74
CA LEU A 18 10.28 2.10 28.54
C LEU A 18 10.62 1.49 27.19
N CYS A 19 9.64 0.96 26.47
CA CYS A 19 9.83 0.37 25.14
C CYS A 19 9.33 1.32 24.05
N PRO A 20 10.20 1.74 23.08
CA PRO A 20 9.75 2.50 21.94
C PRO A 20 8.61 1.79 21.21
N HIS A 21 7.49 2.47 21.00
CA HIS A 21 6.29 1.93 20.33
C HIS A 21 6.59 1.18 19.02
N LYS A 22 7.56 1.67 18.25
CA LYS A 22 8.02 1.01 17.01
C LYS A 22 8.66 -0.36 17.25
N LEU A 23 9.23 -0.63 18.40
CA LEU A 23 9.85 -1.93 18.73
C LEU A 23 8.80 -2.93 19.25
N SER A 24 7.81 -2.47 20.01
CA SER A 24 6.72 -3.33 20.49
C SER A 24 5.86 -3.89 19.34
N GLN A 25 5.82 -3.19 18.19
CA GLN A 25 5.13 -3.66 16.98
C GLN A 25 5.94 -4.66 16.15
N ARG A 26 7.20 -4.95 16.51
CA ARG A 26 8.10 -5.86 15.80
C ARG A 26 8.05 -7.30 16.33
N PHE A 27 6.93 -7.67 16.93
CA PHE A 27 6.65 -9.03 17.40
C PHE A 27 5.21 -9.41 17.05
N SER A 28 5.04 -10.63 16.53
CA SER A 28 3.73 -11.23 16.29
C SER A 28 3.66 -12.55 17.06
N PRO A 29 2.70 -12.73 17.96
CA PRO A 29 2.52 -13.98 18.70
C PRO A 29 2.34 -15.19 17.78
N GLU A 30 1.70 -15.01 16.63
CA GLU A 30 1.48 -16.08 15.64
C GLU A 30 2.81 -16.61 15.08
N MET A 31 3.89 -15.81 15.11
CA MET A 31 5.22 -16.18 14.66
C MET A 31 6.13 -16.72 15.77
N ALA A 32 5.62 -16.90 16.99
CA ALA A 32 6.43 -17.35 18.14
C ALA A 32 7.08 -18.74 17.92
N GLY A 33 6.45 -19.61 17.12
CA GLY A 33 6.98 -20.92 16.74
C GLY A 33 7.91 -20.92 15.52
N ALA A 34 8.07 -19.77 14.82
CA ALA A 34 8.89 -19.70 13.62
C ALA A 34 10.38 -19.49 13.96
N HIS A 35 11.28 -20.09 13.17
CA HIS A 35 12.70 -19.77 13.25
C HIS A 35 12.95 -18.37 12.67
N VAL A 36 13.03 -17.37 13.52
CA VAL A 36 13.21 -15.95 13.13
C VAL A 36 14.66 -15.52 13.41
N VAL A 37 15.29 -14.90 12.41
CA VAL A 37 16.63 -14.32 12.52
C VAL A 37 16.58 -12.82 12.20
N SER A 38 17.30 -12.02 12.96
CA SER A 38 17.44 -10.57 12.70
C SER A 38 18.86 -10.08 12.98
N PRO A 39 19.36 -9.04 12.28
CA PRO A 39 20.63 -8.40 12.63
C PRO A 39 20.54 -7.76 14.00
N SER A 40 21.70 -7.58 14.65
CA SER A 40 21.75 -6.89 15.95
C SER A 40 21.29 -5.43 15.83
N LEU A 41 20.56 -4.94 16.82
CA LEU A 41 20.07 -3.54 16.89
C LEU A 41 21.19 -2.48 16.77
N ALA A 42 22.40 -2.81 17.21
CA ALA A 42 23.55 -1.92 17.13
C ALA A 42 23.94 -1.53 15.69
N ALA A 43 23.72 -2.44 14.71
CA ALA A 43 24.03 -2.19 13.31
C ALA A 43 23.11 -1.12 12.68
N GLY A 44 21.86 -0.97 13.17
CA GLY A 44 20.90 0.01 12.67
C GLY A 44 21.13 1.44 13.19
N ILE A 45 21.80 1.61 14.34
CA ILE A 45 22.01 2.92 14.98
C ILE A 45 23.11 3.72 14.26
N LEU A 46 24.19 3.06 13.84
CA LEU A 46 25.35 3.70 13.20
C LEU A 46 25.06 4.29 11.81
N GLY A 47 24.02 3.81 11.12
CA GLY A 47 23.62 4.28 9.79
C GLY A 47 22.87 5.60 9.76
N ARG A 48 22.36 6.11 10.92
CA ARG A 48 21.49 7.30 11.00
C ARG A 48 22.22 8.64 10.80
N PHE A 49 23.54 8.66 10.83
CA PHE A 49 24.33 9.90 10.78
C PHE A 49 24.88 10.25 9.40
N ARG A 50 24.55 9.50 8.34
CA ARG A 50 24.97 9.81 6.97
C ARG A 50 23.97 10.72 6.27
N ARG A 51 24.49 11.81 5.68
CA ARG A 51 23.72 12.65 4.74
C ARG A 51 23.75 11.96 3.37
N GLU A 52 22.65 11.30 3.02
CA GLU A 52 22.47 10.63 1.74
C GLU A 52 21.01 10.76 1.29
N SER A 53 20.72 10.60 -0.01
CA SER A 53 19.36 10.57 -0.51
C SER A 53 18.58 9.38 0.08
N SER A 54 17.24 9.46 0.09
CA SER A 54 16.38 8.36 0.56
C SER A 54 16.62 7.08 -0.25
N TYR A 55 16.83 7.19 -1.55
CA TYR A 55 17.08 6.06 -2.45
C TYR A 55 18.43 5.39 -2.21
N ALA A 56 19.51 6.17 -2.07
CA ALA A 56 20.82 5.62 -1.71
C ALA A 56 20.79 4.90 -0.35
N ARG A 57 20.02 5.44 0.59
CA ARG A 57 19.78 4.76 1.87
C ARG A 57 19.05 3.44 1.68
N TRP A 58 18.01 3.39 0.86
CA TRP A 58 17.25 2.15 0.61
C TRP A 58 18.11 1.09 -0.05
N VAL A 59 18.90 1.43 -1.06
CA VAL A 59 19.89 0.52 -1.67
C VAL A 59 20.82 -0.03 -0.61
N ARG A 60 21.47 0.84 0.15
CA ARG A 60 22.45 0.44 1.18
C ARG A 60 21.84 -0.45 2.28
N GLU A 61 20.66 -0.10 2.80
CA GLU A 61 19.98 -0.91 3.82
C GLU A 61 19.47 -2.22 3.23
N GLY A 62 18.94 -2.19 2.00
CA GLY A 62 18.53 -3.36 1.26
C GLY A 62 19.68 -4.35 1.04
N MET A 63 20.86 -3.88 0.59
CA MET A 63 22.07 -4.70 0.42
C MET A 63 22.54 -5.33 1.73
N LYS A 64 22.53 -4.57 2.83
CA LYS A 64 22.92 -5.09 4.15
C LYS A 64 21.98 -6.18 4.62
N PHE A 65 20.68 -5.91 4.52
CA PHE A 65 19.66 -6.88 4.92
C PHE A 65 19.68 -8.12 4.01
N GLY A 66 19.70 -7.94 2.70
CA GLY A 66 19.77 -9.03 1.73
C GLY A 66 20.99 -9.92 1.94
N SER A 67 22.17 -9.31 2.15
CA SER A 67 23.40 -10.05 2.45
C SER A 67 23.34 -10.79 3.79
N PHE A 68 22.71 -10.22 4.80
CA PHE A 68 22.48 -10.90 6.07
C PHE A 68 21.56 -12.10 5.88
N ALA A 69 20.39 -11.91 5.26
CA ALA A 69 19.41 -12.98 5.03
C ALA A 69 20.01 -14.11 4.18
N ALA A 70 20.70 -13.79 3.09
CA ALA A 70 21.36 -14.78 2.23
C ALA A 70 22.38 -15.64 3.00
N ARG A 71 23.18 -15.03 3.88
CA ARG A 71 24.12 -15.79 4.74
C ARG A 71 23.40 -16.72 5.71
N GLN A 72 22.25 -16.29 6.26
CA GLN A 72 21.47 -17.13 7.17
C GLN A 72 20.82 -18.31 6.41
N PHE A 73 20.28 -18.08 5.22
CA PHE A 73 19.73 -19.14 4.38
C PHE A 73 20.78 -20.19 4.01
N ALA A 74 21.96 -19.76 3.55
CA ALA A 74 23.06 -20.66 3.22
C ALA A 74 23.52 -21.50 4.43
N ARG A 75 23.61 -20.89 5.63
CA ARG A 75 24.01 -21.58 6.87
C ARG A 75 22.99 -22.63 7.33
N ASN A 76 21.72 -22.43 7.00
CA ASN A 76 20.64 -23.35 7.36
C ASN A 76 20.36 -24.41 6.28
N GLY A 77 21.25 -24.56 5.30
CA GLY A 77 21.20 -25.65 4.33
C GLY A 77 20.19 -25.46 3.22
N LEU A 78 20.02 -24.20 2.73
CA LEU A 78 19.18 -23.91 1.57
C LEU A 78 19.56 -24.81 0.38
N GLY A 79 18.59 -25.49 -0.24
CA GLY A 79 18.82 -26.42 -1.34
C GLY A 79 17.64 -26.58 -2.29
N SER A 80 17.73 -27.56 -3.18
CA SER A 80 16.67 -27.90 -4.12
C SER A 80 15.40 -28.33 -3.37
N GLY A 81 14.24 -27.78 -3.76
CA GLY A 81 12.97 -27.97 -3.06
C GLY A 81 12.63 -26.86 -2.07
N ASP A 82 13.59 -26.00 -1.75
CA ASP A 82 13.33 -24.79 -0.96
C ASP A 82 12.95 -23.59 -1.85
N ALA A 83 12.24 -22.63 -1.26
CA ALA A 83 11.96 -21.34 -1.88
C ALA A 83 12.38 -20.18 -0.98
N VAL A 84 12.92 -19.15 -1.57
CA VAL A 84 13.26 -17.88 -0.91
C VAL A 84 12.32 -16.82 -1.41
N LEU A 85 11.59 -16.16 -0.52
CA LEU A 85 10.69 -15.06 -0.82
C LEU A 85 11.19 -13.77 -0.16
N GLY A 86 11.31 -12.72 -0.95
CA GLY A 86 11.72 -11.40 -0.47
C GLY A 86 11.04 -10.27 -1.22
N TYR A 87 11.22 -9.07 -0.70
CA TYR A 87 10.53 -7.85 -1.17
C TYR A 87 11.49 -6.92 -1.90
N THR A 88 10.92 -6.09 -2.77
CA THR A 88 11.60 -5.05 -3.57
C THR A 88 12.67 -4.30 -2.78
N ALA A 89 13.79 -4.02 -3.43
CA ALA A 89 14.99 -3.32 -2.96
C ALA A 89 15.82 -4.06 -1.89
N ALA A 90 15.36 -5.21 -1.37
CA ALA A 90 16.06 -5.97 -0.33
C ALA A 90 16.25 -7.47 -0.67
N ASN A 91 15.93 -7.88 -1.89
CA ASN A 91 15.86 -9.31 -2.26
C ASN A 91 17.03 -9.80 -3.15
N LEU A 92 17.79 -8.92 -3.78
CA LEU A 92 18.78 -9.30 -4.80
C LEU A 92 19.79 -10.36 -4.30
N GLU A 93 20.38 -10.17 -3.13
CA GLU A 93 21.37 -11.08 -2.55
C GLU A 93 20.73 -12.42 -2.17
N GLN A 94 19.47 -12.40 -1.78
CA GLN A 94 18.69 -13.59 -1.44
C GLN A 94 18.37 -14.40 -2.70
N LEU A 95 17.94 -13.74 -3.80
CA LEU A 95 17.70 -14.39 -5.10
C LEU A 95 18.97 -15.01 -5.67
N ARG A 96 20.10 -14.31 -5.60
CA ARG A 96 21.40 -14.84 -6.01
C ARG A 96 21.83 -16.05 -5.16
N CYS A 97 21.54 -16.02 -3.85
CA CYS A 97 21.77 -17.15 -2.96
C CYS A 97 20.86 -18.33 -3.31
N ALA A 98 19.58 -18.11 -3.58
CA ALA A 98 18.64 -19.14 -4.01
C ALA A 98 19.15 -19.85 -5.28
N ARG A 99 19.47 -19.08 -6.33
CA ARG A 99 20.02 -19.62 -7.59
C ARG A 99 21.27 -20.45 -7.38
N LYS A 100 22.23 -19.98 -6.54
CA LYS A 100 23.48 -20.70 -6.24
C LYS A 100 23.24 -22.06 -5.57
N ASN A 101 22.15 -22.20 -4.81
CA ASN A 101 21.81 -23.41 -4.06
C ASN A 101 20.69 -24.23 -4.71
N ASN A 102 20.34 -23.97 -5.98
CA ASN A 102 19.24 -24.60 -6.70
C ASN A 102 17.88 -24.49 -5.99
N ALA A 103 17.71 -23.47 -5.16
CA ALA A 103 16.43 -23.11 -4.55
C ALA A 103 15.67 -22.12 -5.44
N ARG A 104 14.35 -22.07 -5.29
CA ARG A 104 13.49 -21.19 -6.05
C ARG A 104 13.52 -19.76 -5.51
N GLY A 105 13.69 -18.77 -6.37
CA GLY A 105 13.73 -17.35 -6.01
C GLY A 105 12.40 -16.66 -6.30
N LEU A 106 11.68 -16.21 -5.26
CA LEU A 106 10.42 -15.49 -5.35
C LEU A 106 10.63 -14.02 -4.97
N HIS A 107 10.12 -13.11 -5.80
CA HIS A 107 10.21 -11.67 -5.60
C HIS A 107 8.83 -11.06 -5.44
N VAL A 108 8.58 -10.31 -4.38
CA VAL A 108 7.34 -9.56 -4.19
C VAL A 108 7.57 -8.11 -4.58
N GLN A 109 6.95 -7.70 -5.68
CA GLN A 109 6.93 -6.33 -6.13
C GLN A 109 5.69 -5.63 -5.55
N VAL A 110 5.91 -4.72 -4.60
CA VAL A 110 4.83 -4.09 -3.83
C VAL A 110 4.15 -2.92 -4.52
N ASP A 111 4.81 -2.34 -5.52
CA ASP A 111 4.35 -1.17 -6.28
C ASP A 111 4.48 -1.40 -7.80
N PRO A 112 3.97 -0.50 -8.65
CA PRO A 112 4.08 -0.61 -10.10
C PRO A 112 5.50 -0.36 -10.68
N GLY A 113 6.55 -0.43 -9.86
CA GLY A 113 7.93 -0.17 -10.30
C GLY A 113 8.14 1.28 -10.72
N VAL A 114 8.92 1.48 -11.80
CA VAL A 114 9.24 2.82 -12.33
C VAL A 114 8.00 3.58 -12.79
N SER A 115 6.93 2.88 -13.18
CA SER A 115 5.68 3.49 -13.65
C SER A 115 5.06 4.41 -12.61
N TRP A 116 5.15 4.08 -11.32
CA TRP A 116 4.67 4.94 -10.25
C TRP A 116 5.35 6.32 -10.24
N TYR A 117 6.67 6.33 -10.40
CA TYR A 117 7.46 7.57 -10.43
C TYR A 117 7.18 8.39 -11.69
N ARG A 118 7.03 7.72 -12.86
CA ARG A 118 6.67 8.39 -14.12
C ARG A 118 5.29 9.03 -14.06
N VAL A 119 4.30 8.34 -13.49
CA VAL A 119 2.97 8.90 -13.28
C VAL A 119 3.08 10.16 -12.42
N ARG A 120 3.80 10.12 -11.31
CA ARG A 120 3.99 11.28 -10.44
C ARG A 120 4.67 12.44 -11.14
N GLU A 121 5.73 12.19 -11.88
CA GLU A 121 6.45 13.21 -12.65
C GLU A 121 5.56 13.85 -13.73
N ASN A 122 4.80 13.05 -14.47
CA ASN A 122 3.85 13.55 -15.46
C ASN A 122 2.78 14.43 -14.82
N GLU A 123 2.21 14.02 -13.69
CA GLU A 123 1.25 14.85 -12.95
C GLU A 123 1.88 16.15 -12.44
N GLN A 124 3.11 16.12 -11.95
CA GLN A 124 3.82 17.33 -11.52
C GLN A 124 4.06 18.31 -12.67
N ASN A 125 4.35 17.80 -13.86
CA ASN A 125 4.49 18.65 -15.06
C ASN A 125 3.16 19.31 -15.45
N MET A 126 2.04 18.63 -15.27
CA MET A 126 0.70 19.20 -15.51
C MET A 126 0.22 20.12 -14.38
N HIS A 127 0.63 19.85 -13.14
CA HIS A 127 0.20 20.55 -11.93
C HIS A 127 1.39 21.03 -11.08
N PRO A 128 2.30 21.86 -11.63
CA PRO A 128 3.55 22.28 -10.96
C PRO A 128 3.31 23.11 -9.69
N TYR A 129 2.10 23.59 -9.50
CA TYR A 129 1.66 24.36 -8.34
C TYR A 129 1.16 23.49 -7.18
N ALA A 130 0.97 22.20 -7.39
CA ALA A 130 0.28 21.34 -6.42
C ALA A 130 1.22 20.70 -5.38
N GLU A 131 2.34 20.16 -5.81
CA GLU A 131 3.32 19.55 -4.90
C GLU A 131 4.76 19.89 -5.29
N PRO A 132 5.72 19.79 -4.35
CA PRO A 132 7.15 19.99 -4.67
C PRO A 132 7.61 18.98 -5.72
N SER A 133 8.52 19.39 -6.60
CA SER A 133 9.12 18.50 -7.58
C SER A 133 9.74 17.28 -6.88
N SER A 134 9.33 16.09 -7.28
CA SER A 134 9.95 14.85 -6.82
C SER A 134 11.13 14.51 -7.74
N THR A 135 12.18 13.98 -7.17
CA THR A 135 13.28 13.42 -7.96
C THR A 135 12.97 11.98 -8.32
N MET A 136 13.22 11.61 -9.57
CA MET A 136 13.26 10.21 -9.97
C MET A 136 14.25 9.44 -9.10
N PRO A 137 14.03 8.16 -8.82
CA PRO A 137 15.01 7.33 -8.15
C PRO A 137 16.37 7.37 -8.84
N SER A 138 17.45 7.18 -8.06
CA SER A 138 18.79 7.08 -8.63
C SER A 138 18.90 5.87 -9.57
N GLY A 139 19.79 5.97 -10.58
CA GLY A 139 20.08 4.85 -11.47
C GLY A 139 20.44 3.58 -10.69
N GLU A 140 21.27 3.68 -9.65
CA GLU A 140 21.65 2.57 -8.78
C GLU A 140 20.42 1.85 -8.15
N PHE A 141 19.40 2.61 -7.76
CA PHE A 141 18.16 2.04 -7.22
C PHE A 141 17.37 1.32 -8.31
N LEU A 142 17.25 1.93 -9.49
CA LEU A 142 16.52 1.35 -10.63
C LEU A 142 17.22 0.10 -11.17
N ASP A 143 18.56 0.15 -11.30
CA ASP A 143 19.36 -0.98 -11.74
C ASP A 143 19.21 -2.16 -10.79
N ARG A 144 19.21 -1.89 -9.47
CA ARG A 144 18.99 -2.93 -8.47
C ARG A 144 17.62 -3.60 -8.60
N ILE A 145 16.56 -2.82 -8.81
CA ILE A 145 15.22 -3.38 -9.00
C ILE A 145 15.16 -4.23 -10.28
N ALA A 146 15.75 -3.77 -11.37
CA ALA A 146 15.81 -4.53 -12.62
C ALA A 146 16.57 -5.85 -12.42
N GLU A 147 17.70 -5.83 -11.71
CA GLU A 147 18.45 -7.05 -11.38
C GLU A 147 17.66 -8.01 -10.46
N GLU A 148 16.81 -7.51 -9.57
CA GLU A 148 15.90 -8.34 -8.76
C GLU A 148 14.89 -9.06 -9.67
N TRP A 149 14.28 -8.35 -10.64
CA TRP A 149 13.36 -8.95 -11.61
C TRP A 149 14.03 -10.00 -12.49
N ASP A 150 15.24 -9.74 -12.97
CA ASP A 150 16.01 -10.67 -13.79
C ASP A 150 16.38 -11.94 -13.00
N SER A 151 16.75 -11.75 -11.74
CA SER A 151 17.21 -12.83 -10.85
C SER A 151 16.09 -13.70 -10.29
N ALA A 152 14.85 -13.23 -10.28
CA ALA A 152 13.71 -13.95 -9.76
C ALA A 152 13.21 -15.04 -10.75
N ASP A 153 12.80 -16.19 -10.23
CA ASP A 153 12.09 -17.22 -10.99
C ASP A 153 10.60 -16.84 -11.14
N VAL A 154 10.03 -16.23 -10.10
CA VAL A 154 8.65 -15.73 -10.07
C VAL A 154 8.62 -14.35 -9.43
N ILE A 155 7.84 -13.46 -10.02
CA ILE A 155 7.55 -12.12 -9.49
C ILE A 155 6.08 -12.07 -9.09
N ILE A 156 5.85 -11.90 -7.81
CA ILE A 156 4.52 -11.73 -7.23
C ILE A 156 4.18 -10.23 -7.26
N VAL A 157 3.09 -9.90 -7.90
CA VAL A 157 2.49 -8.57 -7.92
C VAL A 157 1.12 -8.61 -7.26
N HIS A 158 0.65 -7.48 -6.76
CA HIS A 158 -0.59 -7.45 -5.98
C HIS A 158 -1.84 -7.13 -6.80
N SER A 159 -1.68 -6.65 -8.04
CA SER A 159 -2.78 -6.24 -8.90
C SER A 159 -2.45 -6.47 -10.39
N LYS A 160 -3.51 -6.49 -11.21
CA LYS A 160 -3.38 -6.51 -12.67
C LYS A 160 -2.67 -5.24 -13.16
N HIS A 161 -3.01 -4.07 -12.60
CA HIS A 161 -2.33 -2.81 -12.90
C HIS A 161 -0.82 -2.91 -12.68
N SER A 162 -0.37 -3.42 -11.52
CA SER A 162 1.07 -3.61 -11.27
C SER A 162 1.70 -4.59 -12.25
N MET A 163 1.02 -5.68 -12.62
CA MET A 163 1.51 -6.64 -13.60
C MET A 163 1.70 -6.00 -14.97
N GLU A 164 0.71 -5.28 -15.46
CA GLU A 164 0.76 -4.55 -16.73
C GLU A 164 1.90 -3.53 -16.73
N CYS A 165 2.04 -2.75 -15.66
CA CYS A 165 3.15 -1.81 -15.49
C CYS A 165 4.53 -2.50 -15.55
N LEU A 166 4.70 -3.68 -14.96
CA LEU A 166 5.96 -4.41 -15.00
C LEU A 166 6.25 -4.96 -16.41
N ILE A 167 5.22 -5.48 -17.09
CA ILE A 167 5.35 -5.95 -18.48
C ILE A 167 5.79 -4.82 -19.40
N ASP A 168 5.21 -3.63 -19.26
CA ASP A 168 5.60 -2.42 -20.01
C ASP A 168 7.05 -1.96 -19.70
N GLN A 169 7.59 -2.38 -18.57
CA GLN A 169 9.00 -2.16 -18.16
C GLN A 169 9.93 -3.30 -18.62
N GLY A 170 9.43 -4.26 -19.40
CA GLY A 170 10.21 -5.35 -19.98
C GLY A 170 10.24 -6.64 -19.16
N VAL A 171 9.49 -6.74 -18.06
CA VAL A 171 9.39 -7.98 -17.29
C VAL A 171 8.55 -9.01 -18.07
N PRO A 172 9.03 -10.24 -18.28
CA PRO A 172 8.25 -11.27 -18.96
C PRO A 172 6.97 -11.62 -18.20
N ALA A 173 5.82 -11.58 -18.86
CA ALA A 173 4.53 -11.93 -18.27
C ALA A 173 4.52 -13.35 -17.64
N SER A 174 5.30 -14.27 -18.21
CA SER A 174 5.43 -15.64 -17.70
C SER A 174 6.02 -15.73 -16.29
N LYS A 175 6.83 -14.74 -15.88
CA LYS A 175 7.36 -14.63 -14.51
C LYS A 175 6.36 -14.05 -13.53
N CYS A 176 5.36 -13.28 -13.98
CA CYS A 176 4.44 -12.57 -13.10
C CYS A 176 3.31 -13.46 -12.60
N ARG A 177 2.97 -13.32 -11.32
CA ARG A 177 1.79 -13.92 -10.68
C ARG A 177 1.07 -12.87 -9.86
N ILE A 178 -0.23 -12.74 -10.06
CA ILE A 178 -1.06 -11.83 -9.26
C ILE A 178 -1.48 -12.56 -8.00
N ILE A 179 -0.97 -12.12 -6.85
CA ILE A 179 -1.37 -12.59 -5.53
C ILE A 179 -1.66 -11.37 -4.67
N PRO A 180 -2.93 -11.05 -4.42
CA PRO A 180 -3.32 -9.95 -3.56
C PRO A 180 -2.72 -10.11 -2.15
N PRO A 181 -2.42 -8.99 -1.45
CA PRO A 181 -1.93 -9.06 -0.09
C PRO A 181 -3.02 -9.57 0.84
N ALA A 182 -2.63 -10.34 1.86
CA ALA A 182 -3.55 -10.80 2.89
C ALA A 182 -4.09 -9.62 3.70
N PHE A 183 -5.37 -9.69 4.03
CA PHE A 183 -6.03 -8.75 4.90
C PHE A 183 -6.84 -9.48 5.97
N LYS A 184 -6.64 -9.09 7.23
CA LYS A 184 -7.42 -9.58 8.37
C LYS A 184 -8.04 -8.38 9.09
N PRO A 185 -9.37 -8.22 9.06
CA PRO A 185 -10.03 -7.14 9.78
C PRO A 185 -9.72 -7.17 11.27
N LYS A 186 -9.37 -6.04 11.85
CA LYS A 186 -9.15 -5.92 13.30
C LYS A 186 -10.45 -5.79 14.10
N SER A 187 -11.53 -5.41 13.43
CA SER A 187 -12.88 -5.29 14.03
C SER A 187 -13.90 -5.50 12.92
N CYS A 188 -14.96 -6.25 13.22
CA CYS A 188 -16.12 -6.34 12.34
C CYS A 188 -17.04 -5.14 12.57
N SER A 189 -17.53 -4.56 11.50
CA SER A 189 -18.56 -3.52 11.51
C SER A 189 -19.90 -4.09 11.06
N SER A 190 -20.97 -3.38 11.37
CA SER A 190 -22.31 -3.69 10.87
C SER A 190 -22.57 -3.02 9.53
N VAL A 191 -23.57 -3.53 8.81
CA VAL A 191 -24.09 -2.88 7.59
C VAL A 191 -24.53 -1.45 7.92
N ARG A 192 -24.20 -0.52 7.05
CA ARG A 192 -24.43 0.91 7.21
C ARG A 192 -25.45 1.41 6.21
N THR A 193 -26.12 2.48 6.57
CA THR A 193 -27.08 3.15 5.71
C THR A 193 -26.89 4.65 5.83
N PHE A 194 -26.84 5.36 4.71
CA PHE A 194 -26.79 6.82 4.73
C PHE A 194 -28.09 7.41 5.28
N ASN A 195 -27.97 8.47 6.07
CA ASN A 195 -29.10 9.24 6.56
C ASN A 195 -29.28 10.52 5.73
N PRO A 196 -30.33 10.63 4.90
CA PRO A 196 -30.56 11.79 4.04
C PRO A 196 -30.70 13.14 4.76
N GLY A 197 -30.97 13.13 6.07
CA GLY A 197 -31.01 14.34 6.91
C GLY A 197 -29.64 14.91 7.30
N LYS A 198 -28.51 14.30 6.87
CA LYS A 198 -27.16 14.71 7.19
C LYS A 198 -26.34 14.98 5.94
N SER A 199 -25.24 15.76 6.10
CA SER A 199 -24.23 15.89 5.06
C SER A 199 -23.58 14.53 4.76
N PHE A 200 -23.38 14.21 3.48
CA PHE A 200 -22.73 13.00 3.02
C PHE A 200 -21.21 13.15 3.18
N LYS A 201 -20.60 12.29 4.00
CA LYS A 201 -19.19 12.39 4.36
C LYS A 201 -18.32 11.57 3.42
N VAL A 202 -17.47 12.27 2.67
CA VAL A 202 -16.55 11.72 1.68
C VAL A 202 -15.14 11.73 2.26
N LEU A 203 -14.52 10.56 2.39
CA LEU A 203 -13.21 10.41 3.00
C LEU A 203 -12.15 9.99 1.97
N PHE A 204 -11.00 10.65 2.01
CA PHE A 204 -9.76 10.22 1.36
C PHE A 204 -8.77 9.79 2.44
N VAL A 205 -8.11 8.64 2.25
CA VAL A 205 -7.04 8.17 3.13
C VAL A 205 -5.83 7.79 2.29
N GLY A 206 -4.70 8.44 2.53
CA GLY A 206 -3.44 8.22 1.81
C GLY A 206 -2.55 9.45 1.82
N ASN A 207 -1.36 9.33 1.25
CA ASN A 207 -0.50 10.49 1.06
C ASN A 207 -1.19 11.51 0.15
N HIS A 208 -1.24 12.77 0.56
CA HIS A 208 -1.77 13.85 -0.25
C HIS A 208 -0.74 14.24 -1.32
N CYS A 209 -0.65 13.41 -2.36
CA CYS A 209 0.24 13.61 -3.49
C CYS A 209 -0.49 13.36 -4.82
N LEU A 210 0.08 13.83 -5.91
CA LEU A 210 -0.52 13.75 -7.23
C LEU A 210 -0.70 12.30 -7.70
N ALA A 211 0.27 11.42 -7.48
CA ALA A 211 0.15 10.00 -7.86
C ALA A 211 -1.02 9.27 -7.17
N LYS A 212 -1.45 9.73 -5.99
CA LYS A 212 -2.63 9.21 -5.29
C LYS A 212 -3.94 9.89 -5.73
N GLY A 213 -3.90 10.76 -6.73
CA GLY A 213 -5.06 11.46 -7.25
C GLY A 213 -5.68 12.46 -6.28
N PHE A 214 -4.90 12.96 -5.31
CA PHE A 214 -5.43 13.89 -4.31
C PHE A 214 -5.95 15.20 -4.93
N HIS A 215 -5.34 15.66 -6.01
CA HIS A 215 -5.80 16.83 -6.78
C HIS A 215 -7.17 16.56 -7.45
N VAL A 216 -7.41 15.34 -7.93
CA VAL A 216 -8.72 14.93 -8.50
C VAL A 216 -9.79 14.91 -7.42
N PHE A 217 -9.45 14.40 -6.22
CA PHE A 217 -10.34 14.44 -5.05
C PHE A 217 -10.66 15.86 -4.62
N ALA A 218 -9.65 16.75 -4.60
CA ALA A 218 -9.83 18.16 -4.23
C ALA A 218 -10.70 18.91 -5.25
N GLU A 219 -10.55 18.60 -6.54
CA GLU A 219 -11.40 19.20 -7.58
C GLU A 219 -12.84 18.68 -7.50
N ALA A 220 -13.04 17.38 -7.21
CA ALA A 220 -14.37 16.86 -6.94
C ALA A 220 -15.05 17.55 -5.75
N ALA A 221 -14.29 17.90 -4.71
CA ALA A 221 -14.82 18.64 -3.56
C ALA A 221 -15.29 20.05 -3.93
N LYS A 222 -14.64 20.72 -4.89
CA LYS A 222 -15.09 22.03 -5.41
C LYS A 222 -16.39 21.88 -6.24
N LEU A 223 -16.52 20.78 -6.99
CA LEU A 223 -17.64 20.54 -7.89
C LEU A 223 -18.90 20.03 -7.18
N ALA A 224 -18.75 19.30 -6.07
CA ALA A 224 -19.84 18.58 -5.42
C ALA A 224 -20.94 19.47 -4.82
N GLY A 225 -20.65 20.73 -4.53
CA GLY A 225 -21.66 21.67 -3.97
C GLY A 225 -22.07 21.37 -2.54
N ALA A 226 -23.23 21.89 -2.13
CA ALA A 226 -23.76 21.76 -0.78
C ALA A 226 -24.26 20.32 -0.48
N GLY A 227 -24.18 19.91 0.78
CA GLY A 227 -24.66 18.60 1.23
C GLY A 227 -23.57 17.52 1.29
N PHE A 228 -22.34 17.85 0.94
CA PHE A 228 -21.16 16.99 1.10
C PHE A 228 -20.16 17.57 2.11
N GLU A 229 -19.48 16.68 2.83
CA GLU A 229 -18.36 17.00 3.71
C GLU A 229 -17.14 16.20 3.26
N PHE A 230 -16.15 16.85 2.66
CA PHE A 230 -14.92 16.21 2.21
C PHE A 230 -13.85 16.28 3.29
N ARG A 231 -13.28 15.14 3.63
CA ARG A 231 -12.24 14.99 4.66
C ARG A 231 -11.09 14.16 4.12
N SER A 232 -9.88 14.44 4.57
CA SER A 232 -8.70 13.67 4.13
C SER A 232 -7.72 13.43 5.28
N ALA A 233 -7.17 12.21 5.34
CA ALA A 233 -6.16 11.80 6.32
C ALA A 233 -4.93 11.21 5.62
N GLY A 234 -3.74 11.66 6.01
CA GLY A 234 -2.46 11.19 5.49
C GLY A 234 -1.36 12.23 5.55
N SER A 235 -0.15 11.87 5.10
CA SER A 235 0.94 12.84 5.01
C SER A 235 0.67 13.86 3.90
N VAL A 236 0.95 15.12 4.21
CA VAL A 236 0.66 16.23 3.29
C VAL A 236 1.94 16.60 2.55
N GLU A 237 1.95 16.34 1.25
CA GLU A 237 3.08 16.64 0.34
C GLU A 237 2.78 17.84 -0.57
N LEU A 238 1.76 18.64 -0.23
CA LEU A 238 1.30 19.75 -1.04
C LEU A 238 2.10 21.03 -0.79
N LEU A 239 2.27 21.84 -1.84
CA LEU A 239 2.76 23.21 -1.71
C LEU A 239 1.78 24.06 -0.90
N LYS A 240 2.33 25.04 -0.17
CA LYS A 240 1.59 25.83 0.82
C LYS A 240 0.35 26.51 0.26
N ASP A 241 0.48 27.13 -0.91
CA ASP A 241 -0.61 27.90 -1.51
C ASP A 241 -1.72 26.99 -2.03
N TYR A 242 -1.36 25.89 -2.68
CA TYR A 242 -2.31 24.88 -3.13
C TYR A 242 -3.03 24.21 -1.94
N ARG A 243 -2.30 23.90 -0.88
CA ARG A 243 -2.89 23.39 0.36
C ARG A 243 -3.92 24.36 0.94
N ALA A 244 -3.64 25.66 0.95
CA ALA A 244 -4.56 26.69 1.44
C ALA A 244 -5.82 26.80 0.56
N GLU A 245 -5.67 26.62 -0.75
CA GLU A 245 -6.81 26.57 -1.68
C GLU A 245 -7.68 25.34 -1.41
N VAL A 246 -7.08 24.15 -1.35
CA VAL A 246 -7.80 22.90 -1.10
C VAL A 246 -8.52 22.92 0.26
N ALA A 247 -7.93 23.52 1.28
CA ALA A 247 -8.52 23.63 2.63
C ALA A 247 -9.83 24.43 2.69
N ARG A 248 -10.22 25.12 1.60
CA ARG A 248 -11.53 25.78 1.50
C ARG A 248 -12.68 24.79 1.23
N HIS A 249 -12.35 23.60 0.72
CA HIS A 249 -13.33 22.59 0.28
C HIS A 249 -13.12 21.23 0.98
N VAL A 250 -11.92 20.96 1.49
CA VAL A 250 -11.53 19.70 2.11
C VAL A 250 -10.98 19.95 3.51
N THR A 251 -11.52 19.27 4.52
CA THR A 251 -10.92 19.23 5.86
C THR A 251 -9.69 18.33 5.86
N ILE A 252 -8.50 18.95 5.85
CA ILE A 252 -7.22 18.24 5.82
C ILE A 252 -6.82 17.90 7.26
N LEU A 253 -6.92 16.63 7.66
CA LEU A 253 -6.61 16.14 9.01
C LEU A 253 -5.11 15.91 9.23
N GLY A 254 -4.33 15.82 8.14
CA GLY A 254 -2.93 15.46 8.21
C GLY A 254 -2.72 13.98 8.59
N ARG A 255 -1.51 13.66 9.05
CA ARG A 255 -1.16 12.28 9.43
C ARG A 255 -1.77 11.93 10.78
N LEU A 256 -2.62 10.92 10.80
CA LEU A 256 -3.28 10.39 12.00
C LEU A 256 -2.68 9.05 12.44
N PRO A 257 -2.77 8.69 13.72
CA PRO A 257 -2.62 7.32 14.19
C PRO A 257 -3.63 6.40 13.50
N HIS A 258 -3.28 5.12 13.29
CA HIS A 258 -4.17 4.18 12.58
C HIS A 258 -5.55 4.03 13.25
N ALA A 259 -5.62 4.05 14.59
CA ALA A 259 -6.89 4.00 15.31
C ALA A 259 -7.82 5.17 14.96
N ASP A 260 -7.25 6.36 14.78
CA ASP A 260 -7.99 7.58 14.41
C ASP A 260 -8.42 7.54 12.95
N VAL A 261 -7.59 6.98 12.04
CA VAL A 261 -7.99 6.70 10.65
C VAL A 261 -9.21 5.79 10.62
N LEU A 262 -9.22 4.71 11.41
CA LEU A 262 -10.38 3.83 11.52
C LEU A 262 -11.61 4.55 12.13
N ALA A 263 -11.41 5.51 13.03
CA ALA A 263 -12.49 6.33 13.56
C ALA A 263 -13.09 7.26 12.49
N GLU A 264 -12.27 7.87 11.63
CA GLU A 264 -12.73 8.63 10.48
C GLU A 264 -13.50 7.75 9.48
N MET A 265 -13.00 6.54 9.17
CA MET A 265 -13.71 5.59 8.32
C MET A 265 -15.10 5.20 8.89
N ARG A 266 -15.22 5.05 10.22
CA ARG A 266 -16.52 4.78 10.85
C ARG A 266 -17.51 5.92 10.70
N GLN A 267 -17.06 7.15 10.57
CA GLN A 267 -17.90 8.34 10.44
C GLN A 267 -18.19 8.72 8.99
N ALA A 268 -17.38 8.25 8.04
CA ALA A 268 -17.54 8.53 6.63
C ALA A 268 -18.69 7.70 6.01
N ASP A 269 -19.26 8.16 4.90
CA ASP A 269 -20.28 7.46 4.13
C ASP A 269 -19.68 6.77 2.89
N VAL A 270 -18.50 7.21 2.43
CA VAL A 270 -17.77 6.63 1.31
C VAL A 270 -16.28 6.87 1.47
N LEU A 271 -15.45 5.89 1.07
CA LEU A 271 -14.04 6.13 0.77
C LEU A 271 -13.88 6.45 -0.72
N VAL A 272 -13.19 7.54 -1.04
CA VAL A 272 -12.76 7.87 -2.42
C VAL A 272 -11.26 7.67 -2.51
N PHE A 273 -10.84 6.77 -3.40
CA PHE A 273 -9.45 6.39 -3.63
C PHE A 273 -9.11 6.56 -5.14
N PRO A 274 -9.00 7.80 -5.63
CA PRO A 274 -8.86 8.11 -7.05
C PRO A 274 -7.41 8.03 -7.52
N THR A 275 -6.68 7.00 -7.05
CA THR A 275 -5.24 6.85 -7.30
C THR A 275 -4.96 6.71 -8.79
N LEU A 276 -3.86 7.29 -9.25
CA LEU A 276 -3.38 7.18 -10.62
C LEU A 276 -2.35 6.07 -10.79
N SER A 277 -1.79 5.60 -9.68
CA SER A 277 -0.93 4.41 -9.65
C SER A 277 -0.74 3.95 -8.22
N ASP A 278 -1.05 2.69 -7.95
CA ASP A 278 -0.82 2.02 -6.66
C ASP A 278 -0.55 0.53 -6.89
N GLY A 279 0.24 -0.08 -6.03
CA GLY A 279 0.46 -1.53 -6.06
C GLY A 279 -0.80 -2.33 -5.75
N PHE A 280 -1.59 -1.85 -4.75
CA PHE A 280 -2.84 -2.49 -4.36
C PHE A 280 -3.84 -1.53 -3.71
N GLY A 281 -3.42 -0.75 -2.71
CA GLY A 281 -4.31 0.13 -1.95
C GLY A 281 -5.08 -0.62 -0.86
N LEU A 282 -4.38 -1.13 0.16
CA LEU A 282 -4.96 -1.83 1.32
C LEU A 282 -6.07 -1.03 2.02
N VAL A 283 -6.03 0.29 1.92
CA VAL A 283 -7.04 1.19 2.49
C VAL A 283 -8.47 0.88 1.99
N GLN A 284 -8.61 0.33 0.77
CA GLN A 284 -9.91 -0.11 0.24
C GLN A 284 -10.48 -1.26 1.09
N LEU A 285 -9.63 -2.24 1.45
CA LEU A 285 -10.04 -3.36 2.32
C LEU A 285 -10.34 -2.89 3.75
N GLU A 286 -9.56 -1.95 4.28
CA GLU A 286 -9.81 -1.35 5.59
C GLU A 286 -11.19 -0.67 5.62
N ALA A 287 -11.52 0.09 4.58
CA ALA A 287 -12.83 0.73 4.42
C ALA A 287 -13.97 -0.30 4.27
N MET A 288 -13.80 -1.29 3.40
CA MET A 288 -14.81 -2.33 3.18
C MET A 288 -15.08 -3.15 4.43
N ALA A 289 -14.07 -3.48 5.23
CA ALA A 289 -14.23 -4.15 6.51
C ALA A 289 -15.00 -3.30 7.55
N MET A 290 -15.09 -1.99 7.34
CA MET A 290 -15.93 -1.07 8.12
C MET A 290 -17.33 -0.90 7.48
N GLY A 291 -17.67 -1.67 6.46
CA GLY A 291 -18.92 -1.52 5.71
C GLY A 291 -18.99 -0.23 4.91
N LEU A 292 -17.87 0.35 4.54
CA LEU A 292 -17.78 1.60 3.81
C LEU A 292 -17.69 1.31 2.31
N PRO A 293 -18.65 1.74 1.48
CA PRO A 293 -18.52 1.67 0.03
C PRO A 293 -17.28 2.42 -0.46
N VAL A 294 -16.69 1.96 -1.56
CA VAL A 294 -15.45 2.53 -2.09
C VAL A 294 -15.65 3.03 -3.53
N VAL A 295 -15.19 4.23 -3.81
CA VAL A 295 -15.03 4.75 -5.18
C VAL A 295 -13.54 4.75 -5.50
N SER A 296 -13.11 3.98 -6.48
CA SER A 296 -11.70 3.85 -6.88
C SER A 296 -11.52 3.89 -8.39
N THR A 297 -10.27 4.00 -8.83
CA THR A 297 -9.86 3.80 -10.23
C THR A 297 -9.42 2.35 -10.47
N SER A 298 -9.13 2.00 -11.73
CA SER A 298 -8.51 0.72 -12.10
C SER A 298 -6.99 0.70 -11.87
N CYS A 299 -6.37 1.81 -11.46
CA CYS A 299 -4.91 1.95 -11.26
C CYS A 299 -4.41 1.43 -9.91
N CYS A 300 -5.05 0.41 -9.37
CA CYS A 300 -4.73 -0.22 -8.08
C CYS A 300 -5.20 -1.68 -8.07
N GLY A 301 -5.33 -2.28 -6.87
CA GLY A 301 -5.90 -3.62 -6.71
C GLY A 301 -7.39 -3.67 -7.10
N GLU A 302 -7.79 -4.77 -7.74
CA GLU A 302 -9.17 -5.04 -8.14
C GLU A 302 -10.03 -5.42 -6.91
N VAL A 303 -10.06 -4.53 -5.92
CA VAL A 303 -10.82 -4.73 -4.69
C VAL A 303 -12.29 -4.43 -4.94
N VAL A 304 -12.59 -3.29 -5.56
CA VAL A 304 -13.95 -2.81 -5.83
C VAL A 304 -14.57 -3.56 -7.00
N ARG A 305 -15.76 -4.11 -6.81
CA ARG A 305 -16.63 -4.63 -7.88
C ARG A 305 -17.61 -3.53 -8.28
N ASN A 306 -17.42 -3.00 -9.49
CA ASN A 306 -18.20 -1.87 -9.98
C ASN A 306 -19.73 -2.12 -9.93
N GLY A 307 -20.47 -1.21 -9.26
CA GLY A 307 -21.92 -1.31 -9.10
C GLY A 307 -22.40 -2.32 -8.05
N ILE A 308 -21.50 -2.96 -7.27
CA ILE A 308 -21.84 -3.98 -6.26
C ILE A 308 -21.44 -3.51 -4.85
N ASP A 309 -20.17 -3.19 -4.64
CA ASP A 309 -19.63 -2.76 -3.34
C ASP A 309 -18.96 -1.38 -3.42
N GLY A 310 -19.03 -0.76 -4.58
CA GLY A 310 -18.49 0.55 -4.89
C GLY A 310 -18.60 0.88 -6.37
N TYR A 311 -17.85 1.90 -6.77
CA TYR A 311 -17.73 2.30 -8.16
C TYR A 311 -16.28 2.35 -8.59
N VAL A 312 -16.00 1.83 -9.80
CA VAL A 312 -14.73 2.00 -10.48
C VAL A 312 -14.91 3.13 -11.52
N ILE A 313 -14.16 4.20 -11.33
CA ILE A 313 -14.26 5.43 -12.12
C ILE A 313 -13.05 5.60 -13.05
N PRO A 314 -13.16 6.40 -14.13
CA PRO A 314 -12.02 6.81 -14.91
C PRO A 314 -10.98 7.59 -14.08
N GLU A 315 -9.74 7.52 -14.51
CA GLU A 315 -8.66 8.33 -13.94
C GLU A 315 -8.86 9.81 -14.24
N ARG A 316 -8.36 10.69 -13.37
CA ARG A 316 -8.38 12.15 -13.57
C ARG A 316 -9.76 12.75 -13.83
N ASP A 317 -10.81 12.06 -13.42
CA ASP A 317 -12.20 12.49 -13.63
C ASP A 317 -12.89 12.87 -12.31
N PRO A 318 -12.83 14.13 -11.89
CA PRO A 318 -13.51 14.61 -10.68
C PRO A 318 -15.03 14.59 -10.83
N VAL A 319 -15.57 14.68 -12.07
CA VAL A 319 -17.03 14.63 -12.32
C VAL A 319 -17.54 13.23 -12.05
N ALA A 320 -16.79 12.19 -12.47
CA ALA A 320 -17.14 10.81 -12.17
C ALA A 320 -17.15 10.51 -10.65
N ILE A 321 -16.25 11.15 -9.88
CA ILE A 321 -16.30 11.06 -8.39
C ILE A 321 -17.64 11.64 -7.89
N VAL A 322 -18.00 12.85 -8.34
CA VAL A 322 -19.25 13.52 -7.91
C VAL A 322 -20.46 12.67 -8.28
N GLN A 323 -20.52 12.14 -9.49
CA GLN A 323 -21.61 11.26 -9.92
C GLN A 323 -21.72 10.00 -9.05
N ALA A 324 -20.60 9.37 -8.74
CA ALA A 324 -20.56 8.16 -7.92
C ALA A 324 -21.05 8.44 -6.49
N ILE A 325 -20.62 9.53 -5.85
CA ILE A 325 -21.02 9.86 -4.49
C ILE A 325 -22.49 10.35 -4.43
N GLU A 326 -22.99 11.00 -5.46
CA GLU A 326 -24.43 11.36 -5.55
C GLU A 326 -25.31 10.12 -5.64
N LEU A 327 -24.91 9.10 -6.41
CA LEU A 327 -25.62 7.83 -6.47
C LEU A 327 -25.64 7.11 -5.12
N LEU A 328 -24.60 7.27 -4.30
CA LEU A 328 -24.51 6.65 -2.97
C LEU A 328 -25.32 7.39 -1.89
N LYS A 329 -25.90 8.56 -2.17
CA LYS A 329 -26.86 9.23 -1.27
C LYS A 329 -28.21 8.52 -1.21
N ASP A 330 -28.49 7.60 -2.13
CA ASP A 330 -29.65 6.73 -2.01
C ASP A 330 -29.45 5.72 -0.87
N PRO A 331 -30.31 5.70 0.17
CA PRO A 331 -30.10 4.89 1.36
C PRO A 331 -30.14 3.38 1.11
N GLU A 332 -30.96 2.93 0.15
CA GLU A 332 -31.07 1.51 -0.18
C GLU A 332 -29.82 1.02 -0.90
N ARG A 333 -29.35 1.80 -1.87
CA ARG A 333 -28.08 1.52 -2.56
C ARG A 333 -26.91 1.55 -1.62
N HIS A 334 -26.81 2.58 -0.77
CA HIS A 334 -25.74 2.67 0.23
C HIS A 334 -25.71 1.45 1.14
N ARG A 335 -26.88 1.02 1.62
CA ARG A 335 -27.01 -0.18 2.46
C ARG A 335 -26.61 -1.45 1.72
N ALA A 336 -27.03 -1.61 0.47
CA ALA A 336 -26.68 -2.77 -0.36
C ALA A 336 -25.15 -2.83 -0.59
N PHE A 337 -24.54 -1.70 -0.95
CA PHE A 337 -23.09 -1.62 -1.17
C PHE A 337 -22.31 -1.84 0.12
N SER A 338 -22.78 -1.31 1.25
CA SER A 338 -22.17 -1.57 2.55
C SER A 338 -22.17 -3.05 2.92
N ALA A 339 -23.28 -3.75 2.70
CA ALA A 339 -23.38 -5.19 2.94
C ALA A 339 -22.41 -5.98 2.03
N ALA A 340 -22.34 -5.62 0.76
CA ALA A 340 -21.45 -6.25 -0.21
C ALA A 340 -19.96 -5.98 0.09
N ALA A 341 -19.63 -4.77 0.56
CA ALA A 341 -18.26 -4.40 0.96
C ALA A 341 -17.75 -5.23 2.14
N LEU A 342 -18.60 -5.46 3.16
CA LEU A 342 -18.24 -6.31 4.30
C LEU A 342 -17.88 -7.73 3.84
N LEU A 343 -18.70 -8.33 2.96
CA LEU A 343 -18.44 -9.67 2.42
C LEU A 343 -17.19 -9.70 1.55
N ARG A 344 -16.94 -8.62 0.77
CA ARG A 344 -15.80 -8.54 -0.12
C ARG A 344 -14.45 -8.57 0.62
N SER A 345 -14.37 -7.97 1.80
CA SER A 345 -13.13 -7.96 2.58
C SER A 345 -12.62 -9.36 2.94
N ASP A 346 -13.50 -10.34 3.09
CA ASP A 346 -13.16 -11.73 3.42
C ASP A 346 -12.52 -12.49 2.24
N ASP A 347 -12.68 -11.98 1.00
CA ASP A 347 -12.05 -12.57 -0.18
C ASP A 347 -10.51 -12.44 -0.16
N PHE A 348 -9.96 -11.60 0.70
CA PHE A 348 -8.54 -11.31 0.82
C PHE A 348 -7.92 -11.90 2.10
N SER A 349 -8.47 -12.99 2.61
CA SER A 349 -8.00 -13.59 3.85
C SER A 349 -6.57 -14.15 3.74
N PRO A 350 -5.82 -14.25 4.87
CA PRO A 350 -4.50 -14.88 4.90
C PRO A 350 -4.48 -16.31 4.38
N GLU A 351 -5.56 -17.06 4.59
CA GLU A 351 -5.70 -18.45 4.14
C GLU A 351 -5.72 -18.52 2.60
N ARG A 352 -6.47 -17.61 1.95
CA ARG A 352 -6.51 -17.53 0.48
C ARG A 352 -5.15 -17.13 -0.11
N GLN A 353 -4.45 -16.18 0.52
CA GLN A 353 -3.11 -15.81 0.09
C GLN A 353 -2.13 -16.99 0.25
N ALA A 354 -2.20 -17.71 1.37
CA ALA A 354 -1.33 -18.87 1.61
C ALA A 354 -1.54 -19.95 0.54
N ILE A 355 -2.79 -20.28 0.20
CA ILE A 355 -3.10 -21.24 -0.89
C ILE A 355 -2.47 -20.76 -2.19
N ALA A 356 -2.69 -19.50 -2.60
CA ALA A 356 -2.14 -18.95 -3.83
C ALA A 356 -0.60 -18.95 -3.87
N LEU A 357 0.05 -18.81 -2.72
CA LEU A 357 1.51 -18.93 -2.60
C LEU A 357 2.01 -20.35 -2.68
N MET A 358 1.21 -21.33 -2.27
CA MET A 358 1.57 -22.76 -2.33
C MET A 358 1.42 -23.32 -3.75
N ASP A 359 0.62 -22.68 -4.61
CA ASP A 359 0.40 -23.07 -6.01
C ASP A 359 1.51 -22.56 -6.96
N ILE A 360 2.48 -21.81 -6.45
CA ILE A 360 3.64 -21.33 -7.20
C ILE A 360 4.79 -22.31 -7.04
#